data_9a4cef9a1ed87566b908a97af0f54ac4
#
_entry.id   9a4cef9a1ed87566b908a97af0f54ac4
#
_cell.length_a   1.000
_cell.length_b   1.000
_cell.length_c   1.000
_cell.angle_alpha   90.00
_cell.angle_beta   90.00
_cell.angle_gamma   90.00
#
_symmetry.space_group_name_H-M   'P 1'
#
loop_
_entity.id
_entity.type
_entity.pdbx_description
1 polymer ?
#
loop_
_entity_poly.entity_id
_entity_poly.type
_entity_poly.pdbx_seq_one_letter_code
_entity_poly.pdbx_strand_id
1 'polypeptide(L)'
;NKFRHFAVTCHPKNLIGEIPGKGSNIHWAGKFAEKEIAQKFNIPSEKILVSAFDIDTVAYSEYFLILTYNFLTCEKPYKSSFQPVPVFNNNIWQAPFFSRVAATSATFWQMMQQERPERLSTFSSHSINFKTLQEVGFWQTNMVSEDSRIFWNLLLYHNGDYKVVPLSYPVSMDANLGKNFWQTAKYIYKQQRRWTWGVENIPYLLFGFIKN
;
A
#
# COMPACT_ATOMS: atom_id res chain seq x y z
N ASN A 1 4.81 -21.77 -14.83
CA ASN A 1 4.42 -20.94 -13.66
C ASN A 1 5.61 -20.15 -13.15
N LYS A 2 5.53 -18.82 -13.14
CA LYS A 2 6.54 -17.93 -12.54
C LYS A 2 6.47 -17.90 -11.01
N PHE A 3 5.35 -18.35 -10.43
CA PHE A 3 5.09 -18.37 -9.00
C PHE A 3 5.06 -19.80 -8.46
N ARG A 4 5.65 -20.00 -7.28
CA ARG A 4 5.64 -21.31 -6.61
C ARG A 4 4.24 -21.70 -6.13
N HIS A 5 3.49 -20.72 -5.65
CA HIS A 5 2.12 -20.88 -5.18
C HIS A 5 1.26 -19.73 -5.72
N PHE A 6 0.04 -20.05 -6.09
CA PHE A 6 -0.97 -19.08 -6.49
C PHE A 6 -2.27 -19.43 -5.76
N ALA A 7 -2.90 -18.44 -5.15
CA ALA A 7 -4.18 -18.61 -4.48
C ALA A 7 -5.10 -17.44 -4.80
N VAL A 8 -6.38 -17.71 -4.86
CA VAL A 8 -7.42 -16.70 -5.01
C VAL A 8 -8.28 -16.74 -3.75
N THR A 9 -8.48 -15.59 -3.12
CA THR A 9 -9.36 -15.45 -1.98
C THR A 9 -10.61 -14.66 -2.37
N CYS A 10 -11.76 -15.11 -1.87
CA CYS A 10 -13.02 -14.39 -1.99
C CYS A 10 -13.41 -13.83 -0.63
N HIS A 11 -13.45 -12.51 -0.50
CA HIS A 11 -13.91 -11.86 0.73
C HIS A 11 -15.45 -11.99 0.84
N PRO A 12 -16.00 -12.48 1.97
CA PRO A 12 -17.44 -12.52 2.18
C PRO A 12 -18.05 -11.13 2.14
N LYS A 13 -19.27 -11.03 1.61
CA LYS A 13 -20.00 -9.75 1.58
C LYS A 13 -20.65 -9.46 2.92
N ASN A 14 -20.83 -8.17 3.22
CA ASN A 14 -21.62 -7.66 4.34
C ASN A 14 -21.11 -8.11 5.73
N LEU A 15 -19.82 -8.22 5.93
CA LEU A 15 -19.26 -8.40 7.27
C LEU A 15 -19.49 -7.12 8.10
N ILE A 16 -19.97 -7.32 9.34
CA ILE A 16 -20.29 -6.21 10.25
C ILE A 16 -18.98 -5.49 10.63
N GLY A 17 -18.99 -4.15 10.52
CA GLY A 17 -17.84 -3.32 10.87
C GLY A 17 -16.81 -3.14 9.75
N GLU A 18 -17.05 -3.70 8.57
CA GLU A 18 -16.16 -3.57 7.42
C GLU A 18 -16.76 -2.70 6.31
N ILE A 19 -15.90 -1.94 5.65
CA ILE A 19 -16.24 -1.18 4.45
C ILE A 19 -15.79 -1.99 3.22
N PRO A 20 -16.68 -2.20 2.23
CA PRO A 20 -16.27 -2.85 0.97
C PRO A 20 -15.16 -2.06 0.27
N GLY A 21 -13.99 -2.68 0.12
CA GLY A 21 -12.83 -2.01 -0.49
C GLY A 21 -11.56 -2.85 -0.48
N LYS A 22 -10.46 -2.23 -0.88
CA LYS A 22 -9.14 -2.86 -0.90
C LYS A 22 -8.71 -3.29 0.50
N GLY A 23 -8.89 -2.44 1.53
CA GLY A 23 -8.49 -2.73 2.90
C GLY A 23 -9.06 -4.04 3.43
N SER A 24 -10.38 -4.24 3.32
CA SER A 24 -11.04 -5.49 3.72
C SER A 24 -10.53 -6.71 2.92
N ASN A 25 -10.33 -6.53 1.61
CA ASN A 25 -9.84 -7.61 0.75
C ASN A 25 -8.41 -8.04 1.09
N ILE A 26 -7.49 -7.10 1.30
CA ILE A 26 -6.09 -7.42 1.64
C ILE A 26 -5.95 -7.91 3.08
N HIS A 27 -6.79 -7.44 4.01
CA HIS A 27 -6.89 -8.00 5.36
C HIS A 27 -7.27 -9.49 5.30
N TRP A 28 -8.35 -9.80 4.58
CA TRP A 28 -8.82 -11.19 4.40
C TRP A 28 -7.76 -12.07 3.75
N ALA A 29 -7.10 -11.57 2.71
CA ALA A 29 -6.01 -12.28 2.04
C ALA A 29 -4.80 -12.49 2.98
N GLY A 30 -4.49 -11.53 3.85
CA GLY A 30 -3.45 -11.64 4.86
C GLY A 30 -3.75 -12.75 5.88
N LYS A 31 -4.99 -12.80 6.38
CA LYS A 31 -5.45 -13.88 7.28
C LYS A 31 -5.45 -15.25 6.60
N PHE A 32 -5.80 -15.31 5.33
CA PHE A 32 -5.69 -16.53 4.53
C PHE A 32 -4.22 -16.96 4.39
N ALA A 33 -3.33 -16.03 4.04
CA ALA A 33 -1.90 -16.32 3.87
C ALA A 33 -1.24 -16.79 5.18
N GLU A 34 -1.69 -16.31 6.33
CA GLU A 34 -1.23 -16.76 7.65
C GLU A 34 -1.48 -18.26 7.83
N LYS A 35 -2.67 -18.74 7.53
CA LYS A 35 -3.09 -20.13 7.72
C LYS A 35 -2.56 -21.05 6.61
N GLU A 36 -2.81 -20.68 5.36
CA GLU A 36 -2.62 -21.55 4.21
C GLU A 36 -1.22 -21.46 3.59
N ILE A 37 -0.42 -20.46 3.96
CA ILE A 37 0.95 -20.32 3.45
C ILE A 37 1.94 -20.42 4.60
N ALA A 38 1.94 -19.48 5.54
CA ALA A 38 2.97 -19.43 6.57
C ALA A 38 2.92 -20.69 7.50
N GLN A 39 1.75 -21.02 8.03
CA GLN A 39 1.59 -22.18 8.93
C GLN A 39 1.73 -23.51 8.18
N LYS A 40 1.05 -23.67 7.06
CA LYS A 40 1.04 -24.93 6.28
C LYS A 40 2.42 -25.31 5.75
N PHE A 41 3.22 -24.32 5.31
CA PHE A 41 4.58 -24.55 4.80
C PHE A 41 5.66 -24.36 5.86
N ASN A 42 5.27 -24.09 7.12
CA ASN A 42 6.18 -23.82 8.23
C ASN A 42 7.25 -22.77 7.91
N ILE A 43 6.82 -21.67 7.28
CA ILE A 43 7.70 -20.55 6.94
C ILE A 43 7.64 -19.52 8.07
N PRO A 44 8.75 -19.22 8.75
CA PRO A 44 8.77 -18.18 9.78
C PRO A 44 8.29 -16.83 9.23
N SER A 45 7.37 -16.17 9.94
CA SER A 45 6.76 -14.89 9.51
C SER A 45 7.80 -13.80 9.27
N GLU A 46 8.92 -13.83 9.98
CA GLU A 46 10.05 -12.93 9.82
C GLU A 46 10.70 -13.03 8.44
N LYS A 47 10.60 -14.19 7.78
CA LYS A 47 11.17 -14.45 6.45
C LYS A 47 10.21 -14.15 5.30
N ILE A 48 9.03 -13.63 5.59
CA ILE A 48 8.01 -13.32 4.58
C ILE A 48 7.90 -11.80 4.44
N LEU A 49 8.05 -11.31 3.21
CA LEU A 49 7.71 -9.93 2.83
C LEU A 49 6.38 -9.94 2.06
N VAL A 50 5.49 -9.04 2.42
CA VAL A 50 4.19 -8.88 1.77
C VAL A 50 4.16 -7.56 1.02
N SER A 51 3.86 -7.59 -0.26
CA SER A 51 3.63 -6.42 -1.10
C SER A 51 2.14 -6.29 -1.41
N ALA A 52 1.53 -5.17 -1.04
CA ALA A 52 0.11 -4.89 -1.27
C ALA A 52 -0.04 -4.02 -2.53
N PHE A 53 -0.23 -4.65 -3.67
CA PHE A 53 -0.42 -3.97 -4.95
C PHE A 53 -1.89 -3.63 -5.23
N ASP A 54 -2.12 -2.56 -5.98
CA ASP A 54 -3.40 -2.33 -6.65
C ASP A 54 -3.51 -3.25 -7.87
N ILE A 55 -4.74 -3.47 -8.34
CA ILE A 55 -5.02 -4.43 -9.43
C ILE A 55 -4.36 -4.03 -10.76
N ASP A 56 -4.09 -2.75 -10.94
CA ASP A 56 -3.46 -2.14 -12.12
C ASP A 56 -1.95 -1.98 -11.97
N THR A 57 -1.38 -2.41 -10.84
CA THR A 57 0.07 -2.27 -10.60
C THR A 57 0.86 -3.28 -11.40
N VAL A 58 1.83 -2.79 -12.15
CA VAL A 58 2.83 -3.59 -12.86
C VAL A 58 4.19 -3.40 -12.19
N ALA A 59 4.68 -4.44 -11.53
CA ALA A 59 6.01 -4.47 -10.96
C ALA A 59 7.05 -4.79 -12.05
N TYR A 60 8.14 -4.02 -12.10
CA TYR A 60 9.27 -4.32 -12.99
C TYR A 60 10.05 -5.55 -12.53
N SER A 61 10.86 -6.12 -13.40
CA SER A 61 11.55 -7.42 -13.18
C SER A 61 12.41 -7.44 -11.92
N GLU A 62 13.07 -6.34 -11.60
CA GLU A 62 14.02 -6.22 -10.48
C GLU A 62 13.34 -5.81 -9.16
N TYR A 63 12.05 -5.52 -9.16
CA TYR A 63 11.33 -5.01 -7.99
C TYR A 63 11.56 -5.85 -6.72
N PHE A 64 11.35 -7.16 -6.81
CA PHE A 64 11.49 -8.04 -5.64
C PHE A 64 12.95 -8.22 -5.21
N LEU A 65 13.90 -8.11 -6.13
CA LEU A 65 15.32 -8.12 -5.81
C LEU A 65 15.70 -6.87 -5.00
N ILE A 66 15.28 -5.70 -5.47
CA ILE A 66 15.54 -4.41 -4.81
C ILE A 66 14.84 -4.35 -3.44
N LEU A 67 13.61 -4.82 -3.35
CA LEU A 67 12.89 -4.94 -2.09
C LEU A 67 13.64 -5.84 -1.09
N THR A 68 14.06 -7.01 -1.54
CA THR A 68 14.81 -7.97 -0.70
C THR A 68 16.15 -7.38 -0.25
N TYR A 69 16.88 -6.73 -1.16
CA TYR A 69 18.14 -6.06 -0.82
C TYR A 69 17.92 -4.99 0.26
N ASN A 70 16.96 -4.10 0.07
CA ASN A 70 16.66 -3.05 1.04
C ASN A 70 16.20 -3.62 2.40
N PHE A 71 15.43 -4.71 2.39
CA PHE A 71 15.03 -5.38 3.63
C PHE A 71 16.24 -5.95 4.38
N LEU A 72 17.15 -6.63 3.68
CA LEU A 72 18.32 -7.27 4.29
C LEU A 72 19.39 -6.26 4.76
N THR A 73 19.46 -5.09 4.13
CA THR A 73 20.43 -4.03 4.49
C THR A 73 19.84 -2.97 5.42
N CYS A 74 18.53 -3.00 5.66
CA CYS A 74 17.87 -2.06 6.56
C CYS A 74 18.30 -2.30 8.01
N GLU A 75 18.61 -1.22 8.73
CA GLU A 75 19.00 -1.29 10.16
C GLU A 75 17.91 -1.91 11.05
N LYS A 76 16.64 -1.54 10.80
CA LYS A 76 15.48 -2.01 11.56
C LYS A 76 14.40 -2.58 10.62
N PRO A 77 14.62 -3.74 9.96
CA PRO A 77 13.72 -4.21 8.90
C PRO A 77 12.32 -4.55 9.40
N TYR A 78 12.18 -4.99 10.65
CA TYR A 78 10.88 -5.30 11.27
C TYR A 78 10.14 -4.08 11.83
N LYS A 79 10.80 -2.92 11.85
CA LYS A 79 10.21 -1.62 12.18
C LYS A 79 10.22 -0.68 10.98
N SER A 80 10.07 -1.27 9.79
CA SER A 80 10.11 -0.51 8.53
C SER A 80 9.10 -1.04 7.53
N SER A 81 8.44 -0.13 6.83
CA SER A 81 7.76 -0.41 5.56
C SER A 81 8.66 0.01 4.40
N PHE A 82 8.41 -0.53 3.22
CA PHE A 82 9.16 -0.25 2.00
C PHE A 82 8.22 0.30 0.93
N GLN A 83 8.51 1.50 0.43
CA GLN A 83 7.64 2.21 -0.51
C GLN A 83 8.34 2.42 -1.85
N PRO A 84 7.83 1.83 -2.96
CA PRO A 84 8.27 2.18 -4.31
C PRO A 84 7.69 3.51 -4.77
N VAL A 85 8.12 3.97 -5.94
CA VAL A 85 7.55 5.14 -6.62
C VAL A 85 6.39 4.70 -7.53
N PRO A 86 5.13 5.02 -7.23
CA PRO A 86 4.03 4.82 -8.17
C PRO A 86 4.16 5.75 -9.37
N VAL A 87 4.28 5.20 -10.57
CA VAL A 87 4.35 5.94 -11.84
C VAL A 87 3.10 5.62 -12.64
N PHE A 88 2.25 6.62 -12.85
CA PHE A 88 0.97 6.44 -13.55
C PHE A 88 1.14 6.52 -15.07
N ASN A 89 1.73 5.47 -15.67
CA ASN A 89 2.16 5.47 -17.08
C ASN A 89 1.63 4.30 -17.93
N ASN A 90 0.92 3.30 -17.36
CA ASN A 90 0.45 2.14 -18.13
C ASN A 90 -0.41 2.53 -19.35
N ASN A 91 -1.30 3.52 -19.17
CA ASN A 91 -2.26 3.97 -20.16
C ASN A 91 -2.19 5.50 -20.44
N ILE A 92 -1.08 6.14 -20.08
CA ILE A 92 -0.94 7.62 -20.07
C ILE A 92 -1.23 8.24 -21.44
N TRP A 93 -0.83 7.58 -22.53
CA TRP A 93 -1.03 8.07 -23.89
C TRP A 93 -2.49 8.01 -24.37
N GLN A 94 -3.30 7.18 -23.75
CA GLN A 94 -4.74 7.06 -24.02
C GLN A 94 -5.55 8.06 -23.18
N ALA A 95 -4.97 8.56 -22.09
CA ALA A 95 -5.65 9.47 -21.19
C ALA A 95 -5.73 10.90 -21.77
N PRO A 96 -6.82 11.66 -21.53
CA PRO A 96 -6.93 13.05 -21.93
C PRO A 96 -5.92 13.92 -21.16
N PHE A 97 -5.59 15.10 -21.72
CA PHE A 97 -4.50 15.96 -21.22
C PHE A 97 -4.59 16.26 -19.71
N PHE A 98 -5.76 16.57 -19.19
CA PHE A 98 -5.93 16.88 -17.77
C PHE A 98 -5.70 15.67 -16.86
N SER A 99 -6.01 14.46 -17.34
CA SER A 99 -5.69 13.23 -16.63
C SER A 99 -4.18 12.96 -16.61
N ARG A 100 -3.49 13.24 -17.72
CA ARG A 100 -2.02 13.16 -17.79
C ARG A 100 -1.38 14.14 -16.81
N VAL A 101 -1.86 15.37 -16.73
CA VAL A 101 -1.36 16.36 -15.76
C VAL A 101 -1.55 15.87 -14.34
N ALA A 102 -2.75 15.38 -13.98
CA ALA A 102 -3.01 14.84 -12.65
C ALA A 102 -2.11 13.64 -12.31
N ALA A 103 -1.96 12.70 -13.24
CA ALA A 103 -1.13 11.51 -13.10
C ALA A 103 0.37 11.87 -12.94
N THR A 104 0.88 12.76 -13.78
CA THR A 104 2.28 13.22 -13.71
C THR A 104 2.56 13.99 -12.42
N SER A 105 1.62 14.84 -11.98
CA SER A 105 1.74 15.57 -10.72
C SER A 105 1.77 14.62 -9.52
N ALA A 106 0.94 13.58 -9.52
CA ALA A 106 0.95 12.56 -8.48
C ALA A 106 2.27 11.76 -8.45
N THR A 107 2.77 11.34 -9.61
CA THR A 107 4.09 10.69 -9.74
C THR A 107 5.19 11.58 -9.21
N PHE A 108 5.24 12.85 -9.65
CA PHE A 108 6.26 13.81 -9.21
C PHE A 108 6.24 14.02 -7.69
N TRP A 109 5.05 14.17 -7.11
CA TRP A 109 4.90 14.29 -5.67
C TRP A 109 5.45 13.06 -4.94
N GLN A 110 5.15 11.86 -5.42
CA GLN A 110 5.66 10.61 -4.87
C GLN A 110 7.20 10.52 -4.96
N MET A 111 7.79 10.94 -6.07
CA MET A 111 9.25 11.01 -6.22
C MET A 111 9.87 11.97 -5.20
N MET A 112 9.27 13.15 -5.01
CA MET A 112 9.74 14.10 -3.99
C MET A 112 9.65 13.54 -2.56
N GLN A 113 8.65 12.70 -2.27
CA GLN A 113 8.55 12.05 -0.96
C GLN A 113 9.67 11.04 -0.73
N GLN A 114 10.17 10.37 -1.78
CA GLN A 114 11.30 9.44 -1.66
C GLN A 114 12.60 10.14 -1.21
N GLU A 115 12.78 11.42 -1.58
CA GLU A 115 13.93 12.23 -1.17
C GLU A 115 13.83 12.72 0.30
N ARG A 116 12.70 12.49 0.95
CA ARG A 116 12.43 12.94 2.31
C ARG A 116 11.90 11.79 3.17
N PRO A 117 12.73 10.78 3.45
CA PRO A 117 12.32 9.58 4.18
C PRO A 117 11.77 9.86 5.57
N GLU A 118 12.14 10.98 6.18
CA GLU A 118 11.63 11.42 7.49
C GLU A 118 10.14 11.84 7.46
N ARG A 119 9.59 12.06 6.25
CA ARG A 119 8.17 12.42 6.03
C ARG A 119 7.41 11.38 5.22
N LEU A 120 8.12 10.35 4.76
CA LEU A 120 7.53 9.34 3.92
C LEU A 120 6.55 8.48 4.74
N SER A 121 5.34 8.34 4.24
CA SER A 121 4.34 7.38 4.70
C SER A 121 4.10 6.32 3.62
N THR A 122 3.36 5.26 3.96
CA THR A 122 2.97 4.27 2.97
C THR A 122 1.81 4.77 2.11
N PHE A 123 1.87 4.41 0.84
CA PHE A 123 0.85 4.60 -0.16
C PHE A 123 0.60 3.26 -0.86
N SER A 124 -0.14 3.27 -1.97
CA SER A 124 -0.30 2.07 -2.80
C SER A 124 1.05 1.40 -3.11
N SER A 125 1.03 0.08 -3.23
CA SER A 125 2.18 -0.74 -3.61
C SER A 125 3.30 -0.85 -2.56
N HIS A 126 3.00 -0.54 -1.30
CA HIS A 126 3.96 -0.70 -0.20
C HIS A 126 4.21 -2.17 0.15
N SER A 127 5.36 -2.40 0.79
CA SER A 127 5.74 -3.73 1.30
C SER A 127 6.08 -3.68 2.78
N ILE A 128 5.69 -4.72 3.51
CA ILE A 128 5.87 -4.83 4.97
C ILE A 128 6.24 -6.27 5.31
N ASN A 129 7.04 -6.48 6.36
CA ASN A 129 7.30 -7.81 6.87
C ASN A 129 6.02 -8.44 7.45
N PHE A 130 5.82 -9.74 7.22
CA PHE A 130 4.59 -10.43 7.60
C PHE A 130 4.37 -10.47 9.12
N LYS A 131 5.44 -10.67 9.90
CA LYS A 131 5.39 -10.62 11.36
C LYS A 131 4.89 -9.25 11.84
N THR A 132 5.43 -8.18 11.28
CA THR A 132 5.03 -6.80 11.60
C THR A 132 3.54 -6.55 11.27
N LEU A 133 3.04 -7.12 10.18
CA LEU A 133 1.60 -7.07 9.84
C LEU A 133 0.75 -7.85 10.85
N GLN A 134 1.21 -9.02 11.29
CA GLN A 134 0.52 -9.82 12.31
C GLN A 134 0.41 -9.10 13.65
N GLU A 135 1.47 -8.37 14.07
CA GLU A 135 1.51 -7.61 15.32
C GLU A 135 0.41 -6.57 15.43
N VAL A 136 0.01 -5.94 14.31
CA VAL A 136 -1.07 -4.93 14.27
C VAL A 136 -2.39 -5.47 13.73
N GLY A 137 -2.49 -6.76 13.49
CA GLY A 137 -3.72 -7.42 13.01
C GLY A 137 -4.05 -7.13 11.55
N PHE A 138 -3.06 -6.86 10.70
CA PHE A 138 -3.17 -6.53 9.28
C PHE A 138 -3.78 -5.15 9.00
N TRP A 139 -4.25 -4.91 7.77
CA TRP A 139 -4.86 -3.64 7.37
C TRP A 139 -6.22 -3.45 8.03
N GLN A 140 -6.55 -2.20 8.35
CA GLN A 140 -7.87 -1.86 8.87
C GLN A 140 -8.94 -2.02 7.79
N THR A 141 -10.12 -2.52 8.20
CA THR A 141 -11.24 -2.87 7.29
C THR A 141 -12.35 -1.83 7.27
N ASN A 142 -12.35 -0.87 8.19
CA ASN A 142 -13.41 0.10 8.40
C ASN A 142 -13.09 1.49 7.84
N MET A 143 -12.18 1.58 6.86
CA MET A 143 -11.72 2.84 6.31
C MET A 143 -11.35 2.74 4.84
N VAL A 144 -11.16 3.90 4.20
CA VAL A 144 -10.90 4.03 2.75
C VAL A 144 -9.43 4.31 2.46
N SER A 145 -8.67 4.76 3.44
CA SER A 145 -7.25 5.15 3.31
C SER A 145 -6.31 4.14 4.00
N GLU A 146 -6.60 2.87 3.85
CA GLU A 146 -5.90 1.74 4.49
C GLU A 146 -4.40 1.73 4.19
N ASP A 147 -4.00 2.14 2.97
CA ASP A 147 -2.61 2.17 2.54
C ASP A 147 -1.75 3.13 3.38
N SER A 148 -2.28 4.30 3.73
CA SER A 148 -1.60 5.23 4.62
C SER A 148 -1.82 4.91 6.09
N ARG A 149 -3.00 4.41 6.45
CA ARG A 149 -3.34 4.07 7.83
C ARG A 149 -2.44 3.01 8.42
N ILE A 150 -2.02 2.02 7.64
CA ILE A 150 -1.14 0.96 8.13
C ILE A 150 0.18 1.52 8.68
N PHE A 151 0.75 2.55 8.06
CA PHE A 151 1.94 3.23 8.57
C PHE A 151 1.68 3.87 9.94
N TRP A 152 0.58 4.63 10.08
CA TRP A 152 0.24 5.30 11.33
C TRP A 152 -0.08 4.32 12.46
N ASN A 153 -0.71 3.21 12.13
CA ASN A 153 -0.96 2.13 13.07
C ASN A 153 0.33 1.51 13.59
N LEU A 154 1.27 1.21 12.70
CA LEU A 154 2.58 0.67 13.03
C LEU A 154 3.45 1.68 13.80
N LEU A 155 3.38 2.96 13.46
CA LEU A 155 4.08 4.03 14.18
C LEU A 155 3.60 4.13 15.64
N LEU A 156 2.28 4.05 15.87
CA LEU A 156 1.70 4.02 17.22
C LEU A 156 2.10 2.75 17.97
N TYR A 157 1.98 1.59 17.32
CA TYR A 157 2.33 0.30 17.91
C TYR A 157 3.79 0.22 18.39
N HIS A 158 4.70 0.81 17.63
CA HIS A 158 6.12 0.89 17.98
C HIS A 158 6.51 2.17 18.75
N ASN A 159 5.56 2.90 19.33
CA ASN A 159 5.81 4.12 20.12
C ASN A 159 6.66 5.17 19.38
N GLY A 160 6.39 5.37 18.09
CA GLY A 160 7.12 6.32 17.24
C GLY A 160 8.41 5.76 16.60
N ASP A 161 8.89 4.58 16.99
CA ASP A 161 10.09 3.95 16.41
C ASP A 161 9.71 3.08 15.18
N TYR A 162 9.14 3.72 14.16
CA TYR A 162 8.77 3.07 12.88
C TYR A 162 9.02 4.03 11.72
N LYS A 163 9.52 3.54 10.60
CA LYS A 163 9.84 4.36 9.43
C LYS A 163 9.40 3.73 8.11
N VAL A 164 9.37 4.53 7.07
CA VAL A 164 9.24 4.04 5.69
C VAL A 164 10.57 4.20 4.98
N VAL A 165 11.05 3.13 4.39
CA VAL A 165 12.28 3.09 3.58
C VAL A 165 11.89 3.33 2.12
N PRO A 166 12.41 4.39 1.48
CA PRO A 166 12.21 4.60 0.06
C PRO A 166 12.97 3.54 -0.73
N LEU A 167 12.30 2.89 -1.69
CA LEU A 167 12.97 1.95 -2.58
C LEU A 167 13.69 2.66 -3.73
N SER A 168 13.32 3.91 -4.02
CA SER A 168 13.78 4.69 -5.19
C SER A 168 13.66 3.90 -6.49
N TYR A 169 12.67 3.04 -6.55
CA TYR A 169 12.39 2.14 -7.68
C TYR A 169 10.91 2.22 -8.07
N PRO A 170 10.58 2.27 -9.37
CA PRO A 170 9.21 2.47 -9.81
C PRO A 170 8.37 1.20 -9.81
N VAL A 171 7.05 1.41 -9.71
CA VAL A 171 6.01 0.50 -10.16
C VAL A 171 5.07 1.25 -11.08
N SER A 172 4.61 0.62 -12.16
CA SER A 172 3.68 1.26 -13.10
C SER A 172 2.23 1.07 -12.66
N MET A 173 1.42 2.11 -12.84
CA MET A 173 -0.01 2.13 -12.52
C MET A 173 -0.80 2.85 -13.61
N ASP A 174 -2.13 2.69 -13.59
CA ASP A 174 -3.02 3.35 -14.54
C ASP A 174 -3.29 4.81 -14.17
N ALA A 175 -3.22 5.70 -15.17
CA ALA A 175 -3.85 7.01 -15.08
C ALA A 175 -5.37 6.85 -15.20
N ASN A 176 -6.14 7.74 -14.56
CA ASN A 176 -7.59 7.70 -14.66
C ASN A 176 -8.07 7.88 -16.10
N LEU A 177 -8.81 6.88 -16.59
CA LEU A 177 -9.39 6.89 -17.93
C LEU A 177 -10.84 6.37 -17.86
N GLY A 178 -11.76 7.19 -18.33
CA GLY A 178 -13.17 6.82 -18.54
C GLY A 178 -13.47 6.67 -20.04
N LYS A 179 -14.69 6.25 -20.36
CA LYS A 179 -15.16 6.08 -21.76
C LYS A 179 -15.21 7.41 -22.54
N ASN A 180 -15.26 8.54 -21.85
CA ASN A 180 -15.29 9.88 -22.45
C ASN A 180 -14.67 10.90 -21.49
N PHE A 181 -14.52 12.15 -21.98
CA PHE A 181 -13.94 13.28 -21.23
C PHE A 181 -14.61 13.51 -19.86
N TRP A 182 -15.92 13.63 -19.83
CA TRP A 182 -16.67 13.91 -18.61
C TRP A 182 -16.61 12.78 -17.58
N GLN A 183 -16.61 11.56 -18.06
CA GLN A 183 -16.46 10.39 -17.17
C GLN A 183 -15.05 10.34 -16.57
N THR A 184 -14.03 10.66 -17.34
CA THR A 184 -12.65 10.75 -16.84
C THR A 184 -12.54 11.84 -15.79
N ALA A 185 -13.08 13.04 -16.03
CA ALA A 185 -13.11 14.14 -15.06
C ALA A 185 -13.81 13.73 -13.76
N LYS A 186 -14.95 13.04 -13.87
CA LYS A 186 -15.67 12.49 -12.70
C LYS A 186 -14.85 11.47 -11.92
N TYR A 187 -14.08 10.62 -12.61
CA TYR A 187 -13.23 9.63 -11.94
C TYR A 187 -12.07 10.28 -11.19
N ILE A 188 -11.41 11.27 -11.80
CA ILE A 188 -10.37 12.06 -11.12
C ILE A 188 -10.94 12.74 -9.88
N TYR A 189 -12.09 13.42 -10.00
CA TYR A 189 -12.73 14.07 -8.86
C TYR A 189 -13.04 13.08 -7.73
N LYS A 190 -13.59 11.90 -8.06
CA LYS A 190 -13.87 10.85 -7.06
C LYS A 190 -12.61 10.33 -6.40
N GLN A 191 -11.53 10.16 -7.17
CA GLN A 191 -10.23 9.72 -6.64
C GLN A 191 -9.65 10.77 -5.69
N GLN A 192 -9.59 12.04 -6.12
CA GLN A 192 -9.08 13.13 -5.27
C GLN A 192 -9.91 13.28 -3.99
N ARG A 193 -11.23 13.23 -4.11
CA ARG A 193 -12.14 13.23 -2.95
C ARG A 193 -11.86 12.06 -2.00
N ARG A 194 -11.58 10.86 -2.54
CA ARG A 194 -11.23 9.70 -1.71
C ARG A 194 -9.89 9.91 -1.00
N TRP A 195 -8.89 10.47 -1.66
CA TRP A 195 -7.59 10.73 -1.06
C TRP A 195 -7.64 11.78 0.04
N THR A 196 -8.54 12.76 -0.05
CA THR A 196 -8.73 13.73 1.04
C THR A 196 -9.24 13.11 2.35
N TRP A 197 -9.85 11.93 2.32
CA TRP A 197 -10.20 11.19 3.54
C TRP A 197 -8.95 10.77 4.34
N GLY A 198 -7.76 10.78 3.75
CA GLY A 198 -6.51 10.57 4.48
C GLY A 198 -6.27 11.55 5.63
N VAL A 199 -6.98 12.68 5.65
CA VAL A 199 -6.97 13.65 6.77
C VAL A 199 -7.41 13.02 8.10
N GLU A 200 -8.20 11.96 8.08
CA GLU A 200 -8.61 11.21 9.28
C GLU A 200 -7.45 10.55 10.03
N ASN A 201 -6.27 10.43 9.40
CA ASN A 201 -5.07 9.96 10.05
C ASN A 201 -4.52 10.94 11.10
N ILE A 202 -4.82 12.25 10.97
CA ILE A 202 -4.38 13.28 11.91
C ILE A 202 -5.00 13.05 13.29
N PRO A 203 -6.34 13.05 13.46
CA PRO A 203 -6.93 12.77 14.77
C PRO A 203 -6.59 11.37 15.27
N TYR A 204 -6.51 10.37 14.39
CA TYR A 204 -6.12 9.02 14.78
C TYR A 204 -4.75 9.00 15.46
N LEU A 205 -3.76 9.67 14.89
CA LEU A 205 -2.41 9.77 15.44
C LEU A 205 -2.39 10.54 16.78
N LEU A 206 -3.04 11.72 16.82
CA LEU A 206 -3.08 12.56 18.02
C LEU A 206 -3.75 11.83 19.19
N PHE A 207 -4.93 11.23 18.99
CA PHE A 207 -5.61 10.49 20.03
C PHE A 207 -4.94 9.16 20.36
N GLY A 208 -4.23 8.56 19.40
CA GLY A 208 -3.45 7.35 19.62
C GLY A 208 -2.31 7.58 20.62
N PHE A 209 -1.55 8.66 20.47
CA PHE A 209 -0.46 9.02 21.41
C PHE A 209 -0.96 9.51 22.78
N ILE A 210 -2.18 10.02 22.88
CA ILE A 210 -2.75 10.42 24.18
C ILE A 210 -3.19 9.20 25.00
N LYS A 211 -3.55 8.10 24.33
CA LYS A 211 -4.05 6.88 25.00
C LYS A 211 -2.95 5.89 25.40
N ASN A 212 -1.77 6.00 24.83
CA ASN A 212 -0.59 5.22 25.15
C ASN A 212 0.31 5.97 26.13
#